data_60690f3660189146588cb05707443a86
#
_entry.id   60690f3660189146588cb05707443a86
#
_cell.length_a   1.000
_cell.length_b   1.000
_cell.length_c   1.000
_cell.angle_alpha   90.00
_cell.angle_beta   90.00
_cell.angle_gamma   90.00
#
_symmetry.space_group_name_H-M   'P 1'
#
loop_
_entity.id
_entity.type
_entity.pdbx_description
1 polymer ?
#
loop_
_entity_poly.entity_id
_entity_poly.type
_entity_poly.pdbx_seq_one_letter_code
_entity_poly.pdbx_strand_id
1 'polypeptide(L)'
;MSDAAIVLFAYNRPAALRRTIRSLHVALETLAATSPSDARAPLVIAIDGPRSGAESQQTAAEVERISRAELPSAEIRVQQRNRGLPAHLIQTLDEVFSREGISRVICVEDDVDLAPTALAALLAASRMTSSPGHVIGASPTHRDGSLEHQALLVSAEAHRASRALLSDYIERFHLDGAEREGAYGARDHQGIAAWSAQVAEGFNVSAPHGTSQDRIRELAWRSAGIPLIGLPVRVVTHHGLWGQHNTPWYALRTGQLWQRLDRRPWAEIQQAIRETLAP
;
A
#
# COMPACT_ATOMS: atom_id res chain seq x y z
N MET A 1 14.15 -7.39 -18.27
CA MET A 1 12.81 -7.46 -17.64
C MET A 1 12.79 -6.47 -16.49
N SER A 2 11.62 -5.93 -16.12
CA SER A 2 11.53 -5.10 -14.91
C SER A 2 11.73 -6.00 -13.68
N ASP A 3 12.46 -5.52 -12.68
CA ASP A 3 12.61 -6.17 -11.39
C ASP A 3 11.56 -5.68 -10.36
N ALA A 4 10.56 -4.95 -10.84
CA ALA A 4 9.43 -4.45 -10.07
C ALA A 4 8.12 -5.08 -10.52
N ALA A 5 7.15 -5.15 -9.58
CA ALA A 5 5.74 -5.44 -9.86
C ALA A 5 4.85 -4.33 -9.30
N ILE A 6 3.64 -4.20 -9.83
CA ILE A 6 2.62 -3.28 -9.34
C ILE A 6 1.46 -4.12 -8.84
N VAL A 7 1.02 -3.90 -7.60
CA VAL A 7 -0.10 -4.61 -6.98
C VAL A 7 -1.16 -3.60 -6.57
N LEU A 8 -2.35 -3.71 -7.16
CA LEU A 8 -3.54 -2.97 -6.75
C LEU A 8 -4.35 -3.85 -5.80
N PHE A 9 -4.47 -3.42 -4.55
CA PHE A 9 -5.28 -4.09 -3.53
C PHE A 9 -6.70 -3.55 -3.58
N ALA A 10 -7.66 -4.45 -3.75
CA ALA A 10 -9.08 -4.11 -3.83
C ALA A 10 -9.92 -5.02 -2.92
N TYR A 11 -11.08 -4.51 -2.51
CA TYR A 11 -12.01 -5.29 -1.70
C TYR A 11 -13.47 -5.08 -2.13
N ASN A 12 -14.17 -4.10 -1.57
CA ASN A 12 -15.62 -3.92 -1.71
C ASN A 12 -16.06 -2.50 -2.09
N ARG A 13 -15.21 -1.77 -2.82
CA ARG A 13 -15.44 -0.36 -3.20
C ARG A 13 -15.42 -0.16 -4.73
N PRO A 14 -16.41 -0.69 -5.47
CA PRO A 14 -16.37 -0.69 -6.94
C PRO A 14 -16.27 0.71 -7.56
N ALA A 15 -16.92 1.72 -6.98
CA ALA A 15 -16.85 3.10 -7.49
C ALA A 15 -15.48 3.74 -7.24
N ALA A 16 -14.88 3.51 -6.08
CA ALA A 16 -13.54 3.98 -5.76
C ALA A 16 -12.51 3.29 -6.65
N LEU A 17 -12.60 1.97 -6.80
CA LEU A 17 -11.74 1.19 -7.68
C LEU A 17 -11.72 1.73 -9.12
N ARG A 18 -12.88 2.03 -9.72
CA ARG A 18 -12.93 2.62 -11.07
C ARG A 18 -12.16 3.94 -11.15
N ARG A 19 -12.27 4.77 -10.13
CA ARG A 19 -11.54 6.04 -10.08
C ARG A 19 -10.04 5.80 -9.97
N THR A 20 -9.61 4.90 -9.11
CA THR A 20 -8.20 4.51 -8.97
C THR A 20 -7.66 3.93 -10.28
N ILE A 21 -8.39 3.03 -10.95
CA ILE A 21 -7.99 2.45 -12.24
C ILE A 21 -7.77 3.52 -13.30
N ARG A 22 -8.64 4.54 -13.39
CA ARG A 22 -8.45 5.64 -14.36
C ARG A 22 -7.14 6.39 -14.13
N SER A 23 -6.81 6.72 -12.89
CA SER A 23 -5.55 7.39 -12.57
C SER A 23 -4.34 6.45 -12.76
N LEU A 24 -4.51 5.16 -12.49
CA LEU A 24 -3.49 4.13 -12.72
C LEU A 24 -3.16 3.99 -14.22
N HIS A 25 -4.16 4.02 -15.11
CA HIS A 25 -3.92 4.00 -16.56
C HIS A 25 -3.00 5.13 -16.99
N VAL A 26 -3.30 6.37 -16.57
CA VAL A 26 -2.46 7.53 -16.90
C VAL A 26 -1.04 7.39 -16.33
N ALA A 27 -0.92 6.83 -15.12
CA ALA A 27 0.38 6.60 -14.51
C ALA A 27 1.19 5.49 -15.23
N LEU A 28 0.53 4.45 -15.73
CA LEU A 28 1.16 3.39 -16.54
C LEU A 28 1.60 3.92 -17.91
N GLU A 29 0.80 4.75 -18.58
CA GLU A 29 1.18 5.42 -19.83
C GLU A 29 2.41 6.31 -19.64
N THR A 30 2.43 7.09 -18.56
CA THR A 30 3.58 7.93 -18.21
C THR A 30 4.81 7.09 -17.90
N LEU A 31 4.64 5.98 -17.18
CA LEU A 31 5.73 5.03 -16.90
C LEU A 31 6.30 4.46 -18.21
N ALA A 32 5.44 4.09 -19.15
CA ALA A 32 5.86 3.57 -20.45
C ALA A 32 6.66 4.60 -21.26
N ALA A 33 6.29 5.87 -21.19
CA ALA A 33 7.00 6.95 -21.85
C ALA A 33 8.32 7.32 -21.19
N THR A 34 8.43 7.21 -19.85
CA THR A 34 9.60 7.67 -19.08
C THR A 34 10.58 6.54 -18.74
N SER A 35 10.12 5.31 -18.63
CA SER A 35 10.93 4.13 -18.32
C SER A 35 10.37 2.88 -19.01
N PRO A 36 10.66 2.66 -20.30
CA PRO A 36 10.12 1.51 -21.05
C PRO A 36 10.47 0.13 -20.47
N SER A 37 11.57 0.01 -19.74
CA SER A 37 11.93 -1.22 -19.04
C SER A 37 10.97 -1.53 -17.89
N ASP A 38 10.56 -0.50 -17.15
CA ASP A 38 9.63 -0.64 -16.02
C ASP A 38 8.18 -0.77 -16.46
N ALA A 39 7.84 -0.28 -17.64
CA ALA A 39 6.51 -0.48 -18.23
C ALA A 39 6.14 -1.96 -18.43
N ARG A 40 7.13 -2.84 -18.38
CA ARG A 40 6.96 -4.30 -18.42
C ARG A 40 6.79 -4.94 -17.05
N ALA A 41 6.67 -4.14 -15.98
CA ALA A 41 6.36 -4.62 -14.65
C ALA A 41 5.00 -5.35 -14.66
N PRO A 42 4.90 -6.57 -14.13
CA PRO A 42 3.63 -7.25 -14.03
C PRO A 42 2.66 -6.44 -13.15
N LEU A 43 1.42 -6.29 -13.64
CA LEU A 43 0.32 -5.69 -12.89
C LEU A 43 -0.54 -6.81 -12.32
N VAL A 44 -0.69 -6.82 -11.00
CA VAL A 44 -1.53 -7.77 -10.26
C VAL A 44 -2.65 -7.00 -9.59
N ILE A 45 -3.89 -7.46 -9.71
CA ILE A 45 -5.01 -6.97 -8.92
C ILE A 45 -5.34 -8.02 -7.90
N ALA A 46 -5.09 -7.73 -6.64
CA ALA A 46 -5.35 -8.60 -5.51
C ALA A 46 -6.67 -8.20 -4.86
N ILE A 47 -7.69 -9.03 -5.04
CA ILE A 47 -9.04 -8.79 -4.52
C ILE A 47 -9.24 -9.67 -3.29
N ASP A 48 -9.46 -9.06 -2.12
CA ASP A 48 -9.83 -9.81 -0.92
C ASP A 48 -11.25 -10.37 -1.08
N GLY A 49 -11.49 -11.53 -0.52
CA GLY A 49 -12.75 -12.26 -0.67
C GLY A 49 -13.93 -11.57 0.03
N PRO A 50 -15.15 -11.97 -0.33
CA PRO A 50 -16.34 -11.45 0.33
C PRO A 50 -16.41 -11.90 1.78
N ARG A 51 -17.06 -11.08 2.63
CA ARG A 51 -17.59 -11.51 3.91
C ARG A 51 -18.86 -12.33 3.68
N SER A 52 -19.40 -12.92 4.74
CA SER A 52 -20.71 -13.60 4.67
C SER A 52 -21.80 -12.61 4.25
N GLY A 53 -22.78 -13.12 3.51
CA GLY A 53 -23.95 -12.38 3.04
C GLY A 53 -23.94 -12.06 1.55
N ALA A 54 -25.15 -12.05 0.99
CA ALA A 54 -25.36 -11.87 -0.46
C ALA A 54 -24.86 -10.53 -0.99
N GLU A 55 -25.04 -9.44 -0.23
CA GLU A 55 -24.59 -8.11 -0.61
C GLU A 55 -23.05 -8.06 -0.75
N SER A 56 -22.33 -8.65 0.21
CA SER A 56 -20.87 -8.72 0.15
C SER A 56 -20.38 -9.52 -1.05
N GLN A 57 -21.04 -10.64 -1.37
CA GLN A 57 -20.72 -11.46 -2.53
C GLN A 57 -20.98 -10.70 -3.84
N GLN A 58 -22.11 -10.00 -3.94
CA GLN A 58 -22.43 -9.19 -5.12
C GLN A 58 -21.41 -8.07 -5.34
N THR A 59 -21.02 -7.39 -4.27
CA THR A 59 -20.02 -6.31 -4.35
C THR A 59 -18.66 -6.83 -4.75
N ALA A 60 -18.23 -7.98 -4.22
CA ALA A 60 -16.96 -8.62 -4.60
C ALA A 60 -16.96 -9.04 -6.08
N ALA A 61 -18.07 -9.62 -6.56
CA ALA A 61 -18.24 -9.97 -7.97
C ALA A 61 -18.18 -8.72 -8.88
N GLU A 62 -18.76 -7.60 -8.46
CA GLU A 62 -18.69 -6.35 -9.21
C GLU A 62 -17.25 -5.79 -9.25
N VAL A 63 -16.50 -5.84 -8.15
CA VAL A 63 -15.08 -5.47 -8.11
C VAL A 63 -14.26 -6.32 -9.08
N GLU A 64 -14.45 -7.64 -9.08
CA GLU A 64 -13.79 -8.54 -10.02
C GLU A 64 -14.15 -8.22 -11.47
N ARG A 65 -15.44 -8.02 -11.77
CA ARG A 65 -15.93 -7.69 -13.10
C ARG A 65 -15.31 -6.39 -13.63
N ILE A 66 -15.24 -5.34 -12.79
CA ILE A 66 -14.58 -4.07 -13.14
C ILE A 66 -13.10 -4.30 -13.45
N SER A 67 -12.40 -5.02 -12.58
CA SER A 67 -10.98 -5.29 -12.72
C SER A 67 -10.68 -5.99 -14.05
N ARG A 68 -11.45 -7.03 -14.39
CA ARG A 68 -11.28 -7.76 -15.65
C ARG A 68 -11.61 -6.92 -16.89
N ALA A 69 -12.62 -6.06 -16.80
CA ALA A 69 -13.05 -5.23 -17.91
C ALA A 69 -12.11 -4.05 -18.17
N GLU A 70 -11.65 -3.38 -17.12
CA GLU A 70 -10.87 -2.15 -17.23
C GLU A 70 -9.35 -2.39 -17.26
N LEU A 71 -8.86 -3.54 -16.77
CA LEU A 71 -7.44 -3.93 -16.78
C LEU A 71 -7.26 -5.35 -17.35
N PRO A 72 -7.61 -5.61 -18.61
CA PRO A 72 -7.63 -6.96 -19.18
C PRO A 72 -6.25 -7.63 -19.26
N SER A 73 -5.16 -6.87 -19.23
CA SER A 73 -3.78 -7.38 -19.22
C SER A 73 -3.25 -7.68 -17.81
N ALA A 74 -3.97 -7.29 -16.77
CA ALA A 74 -3.57 -7.55 -15.40
C ALA A 74 -3.86 -9.00 -14.98
N GLU A 75 -3.02 -9.53 -14.13
CA GLU A 75 -3.31 -10.78 -13.43
C GLU A 75 -4.32 -10.50 -12.30
N ILE A 76 -5.49 -11.10 -12.37
CA ILE A 76 -6.54 -10.93 -11.37
C ILE A 76 -6.52 -12.11 -10.40
N ARG A 77 -6.32 -11.82 -9.12
CA ARG A 77 -6.33 -12.77 -8.01
C ARG A 77 -7.49 -12.47 -7.08
N VAL A 78 -8.41 -13.41 -6.97
CA VAL A 78 -9.60 -13.28 -6.10
C VAL A 78 -9.50 -14.30 -4.98
N GLN A 79 -9.57 -13.82 -3.74
CA GLN A 79 -9.65 -14.70 -2.59
C GLN A 79 -11.08 -15.25 -2.43
N GLN A 80 -11.20 -16.52 -2.08
CA GLN A 80 -12.51 -17.16 -1.89
C GLN A 80 -13.28 -16.62 -0.68
N ARG A 81 -12.56 -16.16 0.35
CA ARG A 81 -13.12 -15.60 1.59
C ARG A 81 -12.33 -14.38 2.02
N ASN A 82 -12.96 -13.52 2.80
CA ASN A 82 -12.29 -12.36 3.38
C ASN A 82 -11.19 -12.79 4.35
N ARG A 83 -9.99 -12.29 4.11
CA ARG A 83 -8.82 -12.54 4.96
C ARG A 83 -8.50 -11.35 5.87
N GLY A 84 -9.12 -10.21 5.59
CA GLY A 84 -8.77 -8.94 6.18
C GLY A 84 -7.49 -8.36 5.58
N LEU A 85 -7.44 -7.03 5.51
CA LEU A 85 -6.39 -6.31 4.79
C LEU A 85 -4.95 -6.69 5.21
N PRO A 86 -4.60 -6.87 6.52
CA PRO A 86 -3.24 -7.24 6.88
C PRO A 86 -2.80 -8.59 6.31
N ALA A 87 -3.62 -9.63 6.49
CA ALA A 87 -3.30 -10.97 6.02
C ALA A 87 -3.29 -11.04 4.49
N HIS A 88 -4.28 -10.40 3.84
CA HIS A 88 -4.38 -10.32 2.39
C HIS A 88 -3.14 -9.66 1.77
N LEU A 89 -2.73 -8.52 2.33
CA LEU A 89 -1.56 -7.77 1.85
C LEU A 89 -0.27 -8.59 1.98
N ILE A 90 -0.01 -9.17 3.16
CA ILE A 90 1.23 -9.90 3.41
C ILE A 90 1.32 -11.14 2.54
N GLN A 91 0.25 -11.92 2.42
CA GLN A 91 0.23 -13.12 1.59
C GLN A 91 0.39 -12.78 0.10
N THR A 92 -0.23 -11.71 -0.36
CA THR A 92 -0.03 -11.24 -1.74
C THR A 92 1.41 -10.85 -1.99
N LEU A 93 2.05 -10.15 -1.06
CA LEU A 93 3.47 -9.80 -1.17
C LEU A 93 4.38 -11.04 -1.14
N ASP A 94 4.11 -12.02 -0.26
CA ASP A 94 4.84 -13.30 -0.24
C ASP A 94 4.80 -13.96 -1.63
N GLU A 95 3.62 -14.04 -2.24
CA GLU A 95 3.42 -14.65 -3.54
C GLU A 95 4.07 -13.87 -4.69
N VAL A 96 4.05 -12.54 -4.64
CA VAL A 96 4.65 -11.71 -5.68
C VAL A 96 6.18 -11.74 -5.57
N PHE A 97 6.72 -11.63 -4.36
CA PHE A 97 8.16 -11.72 -4.14
C PHE A 97 8.75 -13.13 -4.32
N SER A 98 7.93 -14.18 -4.32
CA SER A 98 8.40 -15.53 -4.68
C SER A 98 8.69 -15.71 -6.16
N ARG A 99 8.28 -14.77 -7.01
CA ARG A 99 8.55 -14.80 -8.45
C ARG A 99 10.00 -14.42 -8.73
N GLU A 100 10.61 -15.16 -9.64
CA GLU A 100 11.98 -14.88 -10.06
C GLU A 100 12.14 -13.46 -10.63
N GLY A 101 13.14 -12.76 -10.19
CA GLY A 101 13.51 -11.43 -10.67
C GLY A 101 12.71 -10.27 -10.07
N ILE A 102 11.71 -10.49 -9.22
CA ILE A 102 10.99 -9.40 -8.55
C ILE A 102 11.70 -9.02 -7.24
N SER A 103 12.24 -7.82 -7.20
CA SER A 103 12.92 -7.25 -6.03
C SER A 103 12.16 -6.08 -5.39
N ARG A 104 11.16 -5.53 -6.08
CA ARG A 104 10.39 -4.36 -5.65
C ARG A 104 8.93 -4.52 -5.99
N VAL A 105 8.05 -4.09 -5.10
CA VAL A 105 6.59 -4.08 -5.34
C VAL A 105 6.04 -2.69 -5.00
N ILE A 106 5.32 -2.10 -5.96
CA ILE A 106 4.48 -0.93 -5.69
C ILE A 106 3.10 -1.43 -5.27
N CYS A 107 2.74 -1.17 -4.02
CA CYS A 107 1.42 -1.43 -3.46
C CYS A 107 0.54 -0.20 -3.66
N VAL A 108 -0.66 -0.37 -4.20
CA VAL A 108 -1.66 0.70 -4.41
C VAL A 108 -2.98 0.24 -3.82
N GLU A 109 -3.66 1.09 -3.06
CA GLU A 109 -5.01 0.80 -2.55
C GLU A 109 -6.08 1.25 -3.56
N ASP A 110 -7.31 0.71 -3.43
CA ASP A 110 -8.41 0.91 -4.39
C ASP A 110 -9.16 2.25 -4.24
N ASP A 111 -8.73 3.14 -3.34
CA ASP A 111 -9.37 4.44 -3.08
C ASP A 111 -8.41 5.63 -3.15
N VAL A 112 -7.47 5.56 -4.09
CA VAL A 112 -6.47 6.61 -4.33
C VAL A 112 -6.56 7.22 -5.73
N ASP A 113 -6.18 8.48 -5.84
CA ASP A 113 -5.81 9.12 -7.10
C ASP A 113 -4.28 9.17 -7.22
N LEU A 114 -3.76 8.67 -8.32
CA LEU A 114 -2.36 8.72 -8.68
C LEU A 114 -2.07 9.92 -9.58
N ALA A 115 -1.00 10.66 -9.30
CA ALA A 115 -0.45 11.58 -10.28
C ALA A 115 0.09 10.80 -11.50
N PRO A 116 0.13 11.38 -12.70
CA PRO A 116 0.70 10.71 -13.86
C PRO A 116 2.10 10.14 -13.63
N THR A 117 2.90 10.81 -12.83
CA THR A 117 4.30 10.47 -12.53
C THR A 117 4.47 9.53 -11.33
N ALA A 118 3.40 9.09 -10.67
CA ALA A 118 3.47 8.38 -9.38
C ALA A 118 4.34 7.12 -9.43
N LEU A 119 4.08 6.24 -10.40
CA LEU A 119 4.83 4.99 -10.54
C LEU A 119 6.30 5.24 -10.89
N ALA A 120 6.56 6.16 -11.81
CA ALA A 120 7.91 6.53 -12.21
C ALA A 120 8.70 7.15 -11.04
N ALA A 121 8.05 7.99 -10.22
CA ALA A 121 8.66 8.63 -9.06
C ALA A 121 9.09 7.60 -8.00
N LEU A 122 8.22 6.65 -7.65
CA LEU A 122 8.52 5.60 -6.70
C LEU A 122 9.70 4.71 -7.17
N LEU A 123 9.70 4.31 -8.44
CA LEU A 123 10.77 3.50 -9.01
C LEU A 123 12.10 4.27 -9.13
N ALA A 124 12.05 5.55 -9.51
CA ALA A 124 13.24 6.39 -9.56
C ALA A 124 13.87 6.58 -8.18
N ALA A 125 13.05 6.88 -7.16
CA ALA A 125 13.52 7.02 -5.77
C ALA A 125 14.15 5.72 -5.25
N SER A 126 13.53 4.57 -5.54
CA SER A 126 14.06 3.28 -5.15
C SER A 126 15.46 2.98 -5.74
N ARG A 127 15.72 3.41 -6.97
CA ARG A 127 17.04 3.24 -7.60
C ARG A 127 18.12 4.17 -7.02
N MET A 128 17.71 5.28 -6.42
CA MET A 128 18.61 6.25 -5.81
C MET A 128 18.94 5.90 -4.36
N THR A 129 18.20 4.96 -3.77
CA THR A 129 18.41 4.53 -2.40
C THR A 129 19.54 3.50 -2.35
N SER A 130 20.58 3.77 -1.56
CA SER A 130 21.72 2.86 -1.40
C SER A 130 21.43 1.63 -0.54
N SER A 131 20.39 1.68 0.30
CA SER A 131 20.00 0.54 1.13
C SER A 131 19.26 -0.52 0.31
N PRO A 132 19.65 -1.80 0.38
CA PRO A 132 18.93 -2.88 -0.30
C PRO A 132 17.53 -3.09 0.26
N GLY A 133 17.35 -2.84 1.58
CA GLY A 133 16.05 -2.87 2.26
C GLY A 133 15.51 -1.45 2.44
N HIS A 134 14.39 -1.11 1.81
CA HIS A 134 13.75 0.20 1.96
C HIS A 134 12.25 0.15 1.67
N VAL A 135 11.53 1.12 2.22
CA VAL A 135 10.13 1.40 1.90
C VAL A 135 10.00 2.87 1.52
N ILE A 136 9.34 3.13 0.40
CA ILE A 136 9.16 4.50 -0.12
C ILE A 136 7.67 4.82 -0.19
N GLY A 137 7.27 5.88 0.52
CA GLY A 137 5.91 6.44 0.45
C GLY A 137 5.75 7.40 -0.71
N ALA A 138 4.57 7.42 -1.32
CA ALA A 138 4.21 8.27 -2.46
C ALA A 138 3.93 9.73 -2.11
N SER A 139 4.30 10.16 -0.90
CA SER A 139 4.15 11.52 -0.37
C SER A 139 5.29 11.83 0.61
N PRO A 140 5.49 13.09 0.98
CA PRO A 140 6.41 13.43 2.06
C PRO A 140 6.05 12.73 3.36
N THR A 141 7.07 12.38 4.15
CA THR A 141 6.87 11.84 5.49
C THR A 141 6.13 12.82 6.38
N HIS A 142 5.34 12.31 7.29
CA HIS A 142 4.78 13.12 8.38
C HIS A 142 5.90 13.64 9.32
N ARG A 143 5.56 14.58 10.20
CA ARG A 143 6.52 15.16 11.16
C ARG A 143 7.14 14.13 12.11
N ASP A 144 6.43 13.04 12.39
CA ASP A 144 6.90 11.91 13.19
C ASP A 144 7.71 10.89 12.39
N GLY A 145 8.01 11.19 11.12
CA GLY A 145 8.72 10.30 10.20
C GLY A 145 7.90 9.12 9.69
N SER A 146 6.58 9.11 9.91
CA SER A 146 5.70 8.08 9.37
C SER A 146 5.33 8.32 7.92
N LEU A 147 4.91 7.25 7.21
CA LEU A 147 4.49 7.30 5.82
C LEU A 147 2.96 7.33 5.69
N GLU A 148 2.49 7.81 4.56
CA GLU A 148 1.13 7.52 4.08
C GLU A 148 1.15 6.17 3.34
N HIS A 149 0.24 5.26 3.70
CA HIS A 149 0.28 3.87 3.28
C HIS A 149 -0.53 3.54 2.03
N GLN A 150 -1.29 4.50 1.49
CA GLN A 150 -2.19 4.30 0.35
C GLN A 150 -1.47 3.93 -0.96
N ALA A 151 -0.20 4.34 -1.09
CA ALA A 151 0.69 3.83 -2.11
C ALA A 151 2.13 3.82 -1.59
N LEU A 152 2.75 2.64 -1.66
CA LEU A 152 4.11 2.40 -1.17
C LEU A 152 4.88 1.55 -2.17
N LEU A 153 6.17 1.84 -2.32
CA LEU A 153 7.10 0.87 -2.87
C LEU A 153 7.78 0.14 -1.71
N VAL A 154 7.73 -1.19 -1.74
CA VAL A 154 8.36 -2.08 -0.75
C VAL A 154 9.42 -2.91 -1.47
N SER A 155 10.65 -2.96 -0.93
CA SER A 155 11.68 -3.86 -1.43
C SER A 155 11.51 -5.28 -0.86
N ALA A 156 11.98 -6.30 -1.58
CA ALA A 156 11.93 -7.69 -1.13
C ALA A 156 12.67 -7.89 0.21
N GLU A 157 13.75 -7.14 0.43
CA GLU A 157 14.49 -7.17 1.69
C GLU A 157 13.65 -6.62 2.84
N ALA A 158 12.98 -5.47 2.65
CA ALA A 158 12.10 -4.89 3.65
C ALA A 158 10.94 -5.83 4.00
N HIS A 159 10.37 -6.48 2.99
CA HIS A 159 9.31 -7.47 3.21
C HIS A 159 9.82 -8.66 4.02
N ARG A 160 10.94 -9.29 3.62
CA ARG A 160 11.53 -10.42 4.35
C ARG A 160 11.90 -10.07 5.78
N ALA A 161 12.55 -8.94 6.00
CA ALA A 161 13.01 -8.53 7.32
C ALA A 161 11.86 -8.27 8.30
N SER A 162 10.71 -7.76 7.82
CA SER A 162 9.53 -7.49 8.65
C SER A 162 8.60 -8.70 8.79
N ARG A 163 8.77 -9.75 8.00
CA ARG A 163 7.81 -10.85 7.84
C ARG A 163 7.46 -11.58 9.12
N ALA A 164 8.47 -11.88 9.96
CA ALA A 164 8.26 -12.60 11.21
C ALA A 164 7.35 -11.83 12.18
N LEU A 165 7.60 -10.53 12.37
CA LEU A 165 6.81 -9.69 13.26
C LEU A 165 5.39 -9.49 12.74
N LEU A 166 5.23 -9.32 11.42
CA LEU A 166 3.91 -9.20 10.80
C LEU A 166 3.12 -10.51 10.87
N SER A 167 3.78 -11.67 10.82
CA SER A 167 3.14 -12.97 11.06
C SER A 167 2.63 -13.09 12.49
N ASP A 168 3.47 -12.77 13.49
CA ASP A 168 3.08 -12.79 14.89
C ASP A 168 1.87 -11.88 15.16
N TYR A 169 1.86 -10.67 14.55
CA TYR A 169 0.70 -9.77 14.62
C TYR A 169 -0.58 -10.40 14.06
N ILE A 170 -0.48 -11.02 12.87
CA ILE A 170 -1.63 -11.67 12.24
C ILE A 170 -2.12 -12.83 13.10
N GLU A 171 -1.21 -13.70 13.55
CA GLU A 171 -1.56 -14.85 14.38
C GLU A 171 -2.25 -14.44 15.69
N ARG A 172 -1.81 -13.37 16.32
CA ARG A 172 -2.41 -12.88 17.58
C ARG A 172 -3.74 -12.19 17.40
N PHE A 173 -3.88 -11.39 16.34
CA PHE A 173 -4.98 -10.42 16.28
C PHE A 173 -5.88 -10.56 15.04
N HIS A 174 -5.51 -11.40 14.08
CA HIS A 174 -6.22 -11.56 12.81
C HIS A 174 -6.44 -13.02 12.39
N LEU A 175 -6.24 -13.97 13.31
CA LEU A 175 -6.60 -15.36 13.03
C LEU A 175 -8.08 -15.46 12.70
N ASP A 176 -8.35 -16.12 11.57
CA ASP A 176 -9.66 -16.45 11.04
C ASP A 176 -10.57 -15.25 10.72
N GLY A 177 -10.33 -14.66 9.55
CA GLY A 177 -11.22 -13.64 8.98
C GLY A 177 -12.69 -14.06 8.91
N ALA A 178 -13.01 -15.36 8.95
CA ALA A 178 -14.36 -15.89 8.97
C ALA A 178 -15.04 -15.80 10.34
N GLU A 179 -14.33 -16.00 11.45
CA GLU A 179 -14.93 -15.97 12.79
C GLU A 179 -15.14 -14.57 13.36
N ARG A 180 -14.48 -13.57 12.76
CA ARG A 180 -14.60 -12.16 13.18
C ARG A 180 -15.48 -11.32 12.25
N GLU A 181 -16.34 -11.95 11.48
CA GLU A 181 -17.39 -11.27 10.73
C GLU A 181 -18.30 -10.52 11.69
N GLY A 182 -18.23 -9.22 11.66
CA GLY A 182 -18.93 -8.30 12.57
C GLY A 182 -18.03 -7.58 13.55
N ALA A 183 -16.80 -8.01 13.74
CA ALA A 183 -15.88 -7.50 14.75
C ALA A 183 -14.92 -6.40 14.24
N TYR A 184 -15.20 -5.70 13.17
CA TYR A 184 -14.40 -4.51 12.84
C TYR A 184 -14.50 -3.41 13.92
N GLY A 185 -15.52 -3.48 14.78
CA GLY A 185 -15.63 -2.65 15.98
C GLY A 185 -15.03 -3.27 17.25
N ALA A 186 -14.63 -4.56 17.21
CA ALA A 186 -14.13 -5.31 18.36
C ALA A 186 -12.65 -5.72 18.19
N ARG A 187 -11.85 -4.90 17.49
CA ARG A 187 -10.40 -5.05 17.57
C ARG A 187 -9.98 -4.97 19.04
N ASP A 188 -9.14 -5.90 19.46
CA ASP A 188 -8.44 -5.77 20.72
C ASP A 188 -7.39 -4.64 20.65
N HIS A 189 -7.87 -3.41 20.64
CA HIS A 189 -7.02 -2.22 20.58
C HIS A 189 -6.06 -2.16 21.77
N GLN A 190 -6.47 -2.65 22.93
CA GLN A 190 -5.62 -2.66 24.13
C GLN A 190 -4.53 -3.70 23.99
N GLY A 191 -4.86 -4.92 23.58
CA GLY A 191 -3.88 -5.97 23.34
C GLY A 191 -2.88 -5.60 22.25
N ILE A 192 -3.36 -5.04 21.12
CA ILE A 192 -2.47 -4.56 20.05
C ILE A 192 -1.54 -3.44 20.55
N ALA A 193 -2.06 -2.48 21.34
CA ALA A 193 -1.26 -1.40 21.89
C ALA A 193 -0.20 -1.93 22.86
N ALA A 194 -0.56 -2.82 23.78
CA ALA A 194 0.36 -3.44 24.73
C ALA A 194 1.44 -4.25 24.03
N TRP A 195 1.05 -5.10 23.06
CA TRP A 195 1.99 -5.88 22.27
C TRP A 195 2.94 -4.99 21.47
N SER A 196 2.43 -3.95 20.79
CA SER A 196 3.27 -3.05 20.00
C SER A 196 4.24 -2.24 20.85
N ALA A 197 3.86 -1.88 22.08
CA ALA A 197 4.75 -1.23 23.03
C ALA A 197 5.90 -2.16 23.46
N GLN A 198 5.61 -3.43 23.77
CA GLN A 198 6.63 -4.44 24.10
C GLN A 198 7.60 -4.69 22.93
N VAL A 199 7.07 -4.79 21.71
CA VAL A 199 7.91 -4.91 20.50
C VAL A 199 8.82 -3.70 20.36
N ALA A 200 8.26 -2.50 20.46
CA ALA A 200 9.02 -1.26 20.33
C ALA A 200 10.14 -1.15 21.37
N GLU A 201 9.86 -1.50 22.63
CA GLU A 201 10.85 -1.55 23.70
C GLU A 201 11.96 -2.58 23.39
N GLY A 202 11.59 -3.80 22.99
CA GLY A 202 12.53 -4.89 22.70
C GLY A 202 13.50 -4.55 21.56
N PHE A 203 13.08 -3.72 20.60
CA PHE A 203 13.93 -3.28 19.47
C PHE A 203 14.48 -1.85 19.63
N ASN A 204 14.22 -1.19 20.75
CA ASN A 204 14.62 0.19 21.01
C ASN A 204 14.16 1.17 19.91
N VAL A 205 12.92 1.04 19.48
CA VAL A 205 12.26 1.94 18.51
C VAL A 205 11.06 2.62 19.15
N SER A 206 10.60 3.72 18.57
CA SER A 206 9.40 4.39 19.07
C SER A 206 8.15 3.54 18.86
N ALA A 207 7.33 3.39 19.89
CA ALA A 207 6.02 2.76 19.77
C ALA A 207 5.11 3.55 18.81
N PRO A 208 4.30 2.86 17.99
CA PRO A 208 3.43 3.55 17.05
C PRO A 208 2.30 4.28 17.76
N HIS A 209 1.93 5.45 17.25
CA HIS A 209 0.73 6.15 17.70
C HIS A 209 -0.51 5.52 17.05
N GLY A 210 -1.13 4.56 17.72
CA GLY A 210 -2.33 3.87 17.26
C GLY A 210 -2.10 2.40 16.90
N THR A 211 -3.20 1.72 16.63
CA THR A 211 -3.26 0.27 16.43
C THR A 211 -3.66 -0.13 15.01
N SER A 212 -3.59 0.82 14.05
CA SER A 212 -3.87 0.50 12.65
C SER A 212 -2.80 -0.43 12.09
N GLN A 213 -3.19 -1.24 11.13
CA GLN A 213 -2.25 -2.11 10.42
C GLN A 213 -1.05 -1.35 9.82
N ASP A 214 -1.27 -0.12 9.37
CA ASP A 214 -0.22 0.74 8.82
C ASP A 214 0.85 1.04 9.85
N ARG A 215 0.43 1.36 11.06
CA ARG A 215 1.35 1.61 12.18
C ARG A 215 2.10 0.37 12.62
N ILE A 216 1.46 -0.79 12.55
CA ILE A 216 2.13 -2.08 12.84
C ILE A 216 3.13 -2.45 11.74
N ARG A 217 2.83 -2.15 10.47
CA ARG A 217 3.81 -2.33 9.38
C ARG A 217 5.03 -1.43 9.57
N GLU A 218 4.82 -0.15 9.91
CA GLU A 218 5.94 0.75 10.22
C GLU A 218 6.76 0.27 11.41
N LEU A 219 6.10 -0.21 12.48
CA LEU A 219 6.80 -0.81 13.63
C LEU A 219 7.68 -1.99 13.16
N ALA A 220 7.15 -2.89 12.35
CA ALA A 220 7.90 -4.03 11.84
C ALA A 220 9.11 -3.61 10.99
N TRP A 221 8.97 -2.61 10.12
CA TRP A 221 10.09 -2.10 9.35
C TRP A 221 11.13 -1.40 10.22
N ARG A 222 10.70 -0.52 11.14
CA ARG A 222 11.60 0.16 12.08
C ARG A 222 12.36 -0.83 12.98
N SER A 223 11.67 -1.85 13.49
CA SER A 223 12.29 -2.92 14.29
C SER A 223 13.34 -3.72 13.51
N ALA A 224 13.17 -3.83 12.20
CA ALA A 224 14.12 -4.47 11.30
C ALA A 224 15.22 -3.51 10.78
N GLY A 225 15.25 -2.26 11.23
CA GLY A 225 16.22 -1.25 10.76
C GLY A 225 16.00 -0.80 9.31
N ILE A 226 14.80 -0.99 8.77
CA ILE A 226 14.46 -0.64 7.40
C ILE A 226 14.19 0.87 7.28
N PRO A 227 14.88 1.60 6.39
CA PRO A 227 14.62 3.01 6.15
C PRO A 227 13.20 3.23 5.59
N LEU A 228 12.48 4.19 6.16
CA LEU A 228 11.21 4.70 5.68
C LEU A 228 11.44 6.05 5.01
N ILE A 229 11.21 6.13 3.72
CA ILE A 229 11.54 7.28 2.88
C ILE A 229 10.26 7.85 2.28
N GLY A 230 9.93 9.10 2.57
CA GLY A 230 8.87 9.82 1.84
C GLY A 230 9.41 10.47 0.59
N LEU A 231 8.64 10.47 -0.48
CA LEU A 231 8.96 11.30 -1.64
C LEU A 231 8.91 12.79 -1.26
N PRO A 232 9.75 13.66 -1.83
CA PRO A 232 9.69 15.11 -1.58
C PRO A 232 8.44 15.77 -2.19
N VAL A 233 7.67 15.01 -2.93
CA VAL A 233 6.49 15.43 -3.67
C VAL A 233 5.31 14.52 -3.37
N ARG A 234 4.09 15.04 -3.42
CA ARG A 234 2.88 14.23 -3.25
C ARG A 234 2.37 13.75 -4.61
N VAL A 235 2.57 12.47 -4.89
CA VAL A 235 2.10 11.86 -6.14
C VAL A 235 0.89 10.94 -5.96
N VAL A 236 0.37 10.85 -4.73
CA VAL A 236 -0.85 10.11 -4.40
C VAL A 236 -1.72 10.92 -3.45
N THR A 237 -3.03 10.88 -3.65
CA THR A 237 -4.01 11.40 -2.69
C THR A 237 -5.11 10.36 -2.47
N HIS A 238 -5.62 10.31 -1.26
CA HIS A 238 -6.74 9.45 -0.89
C HIS A 238 -8.06 10.14 -1.25
N HIS A 239 -8.99 9.43 -1.88
CA HIS A 239 -10.32 9.95 -2.23
C HIS A 239 -11.48 9.21 -1.55
N GLY A 240 -11.20 8.21 -0.74
CA GLY A 240 -12.17 7.46 0.03
C GLY A 240 -12.71 8.29 1.20
N LEU A 241 -13.69 9.17 0.94
CA LEU A 241 -14.37 9.96 1.98
C LEU A 241 -15.36 9.13 2.81
N TRP A 242 -15.73 7.95 2.31
CA TRP A 242 -16.68 7.03 2.92
C TRP A 242 -16.03 5.65 3.02
N GLY A 243 -15.54 5.32 4.17
CA GLY A 243 -14.93 4.04 4.49
C GLY A 243 -15.10 3.72 5.96
N GLN A 244 -14.68 2.54 6.39
CA GLN A 244 -14.79 2.12 7.79
C GLN A 244 -14.09 3.07 8.78
N HIS A 245 -13.09 3.81 8.31
CA HIS A 245 -12.27 4.71 9.12
C HIS A 245 -12.25 6.15 8.63
N ASN A 246 -12.69 6.40 7.38
CA ASN A 246 -12.74 7.75 6.82
C ASN A 246 -14.17 8.25 6.79
N THR A 247 -14.40 9.33 7.51
CA THR A 247 -15.61 10.14 7.42
C THR A 247 -15.24 11.49 6.81
N PRO A 248 -16.17 12.23 6.20
CA PRO A 248 -15.92 13.60 5.73
C PRO A 248 -15.36 14.50 6.83
N TRP A 249 -15.77 14.28 8.07
CA TRP A 249 -15.25 15.00 9.23
C TRP A 249 -13.79 14.65 9.55
N TYR A 250 -13.43 13.38 9.47
CA TYR A 250 -12.05 12.95 9.64
C TYR A 250 -11.16 13.52 8.54
N ALA A 251 -11.59 13.46 7.29
CA ALA A 251 -10.87 14.00 6.14
C ALA A 251 -10.69 15.53 6.23
N LEU A 252 -11.70 16.26 6.75
CA LEU A 252 -11.59 17.70 7.04
C LEU A 252 -10.57 17.97 8.14
N ARG A 253 -10.67 17.26 9.27
CA ARG A 253 -9.80 17.44 10.44
C ARG A 253 -8.33 17.09 10.15
N THR A 254 -8.07 16.08 9.35
CA THR A 254 -6.72 15.62 8.98
C THR A 254 -6.13 16.37 7.80
N GLY A 255 -6.87 17.29 7.19
CA GLY A 255 -6.43 18.04 6.02
C GLY A 255 -6.43 17.24 4.71
N GLN A 256 -6.96 16.02 4.69
CA GLN A 256 -7.00 15.18 3.48
C GLN A 256 -7.76 15.86 2.32
N LEU A 257 -8.83 16.62 2.64
CA LEU A 257 -9.59 17.37 1.63
C LEU A 257 -8.79 18.44 0.90
N TRP A 258 -7.66 18.86 1.47
CA TRP A 258 -6.81 19.93 0.94
C TRP A 258 -5.54 19.39 0.29
N GLN A 259 -5.33 18.08 0.33
CA GLN A 259 -4.19 17.45 -0.31
C GLN A 259 -4.32 17.58 -1.83
N ARG A 260 -3.25 18.03 -2.46
CA ARG A 260 -3.18 18.17 -3.91
C ARG A 260 -2.06 17.32 -4.46
N LEU A 261 -2.33 16.65 -5.57
CA LEU A 261 -1.31 15.97 -6.35
C LEU A 261 -0.33 16.98 -6.94
N ASP A 262 0.94 16.65 -6.87
CA ASP A 262 1.97 17.33 -7.64
C ASP A 262 1.81 16.95 -9.13
N ARG A 263 1.58 17.93 -9.96
CA ARG A 263 1.36 17.77 -11.40
C ARG A 263 2.47 18.39 -12.23
N ARG A 264 3.61 18.71 -11.60
CA ARG A 264 4.77 19.20 -12.32
C ARG A 264 5.23 18.20 -13.40
N PRO A 265 5.92 18.68 -14.44
CA PRO A 265 6.55 17.82 -15.44
C PRO A 265 7.50 16.80 -14.79
N TRP A 266 7.63 15.63 -15.41
CA TRP A 266 8.48 14.55 -14.91
C TRP A 266 9.91 15.01 -14.60
N ALA A 267 10.51 15.86 -15.45
CA ALA A 267 11.88 16.34 -15.22
C ALA A 267 12.04 17.09 -13.89
N GLU A 268 11.07 17.91 -13.50
CA GLU A 268 11.10 18.66 -12.23
C GLU A 268 10.91 17.72 -11.04
N ILE A 269 10.00 16.77 -11.14
CA ILE A 269 9.79 15.76 -10.07
C ILE A 269 11.05 14.90 -9.91
N GLN A 270 11.66 14.48 -11.01
CA GLN A 270 12.90 13.70 -10.98
C GLN A 270 14.05 14.50 -10.36
N GLN A 271 14.12 15.80 -10.64
CA GLN A 271 15.12 16.68 -10.02
C GLN A 271 14.90 16.80 -8.52
N ALA A 272 13.67 17.04 -8.06
CA ALA A 272 13.34 17.12 -6.64
C ALA A 272 13.70 15.81 -5.89
N ILE A 273 13.46 14.66 -6.51
CA ILE A 273 13.84 13.35 -5.96
C ILE A 273 15.38 13.27 -5.83
N ARG A 274 16.13 13.65 -6.87
CA ARG A 274 17.59 13.66 -6.84
C ARG A 274 18.15 14.57 -5.74
N GLU A 275 17.66 15.79 -5.64
CA GLU A 275 18.09 16.76 -4.64
C GLU A 275 17.84 16.30 -3.20
N THR A 276 16.80 15.48 -2.98
CA THR A 276 16.42 14.98 -1.66
C THR A 276 17.13 13.67 -1.30
N LEU A 277 17.33 12.78 -2.26
CA LEU A 277 17.82 11.41 -2.03
C LEU A 277 19.27 11.20 -2.52
N ALA A 278 19.89 12.18 -3.14
CA ALA A 278 21.32 12.10 -3.44
C ALA A 278 22.12 11.97 -2.13
N PRO A 279 23.13 11.07 -2.08
CA PRO A 279 23.97 10.85 -0.91
C PRO A 279 24.79 12.07 -0.50
#